data_391e7220a2ea1c59c55e81b4c95c0aa9
#
_entry.id   391e7220a2ea1c59c55e81b4c95c0aa9
#
_cell.length_a   1.000
_cell.length_b   1.000
_cell.length_c   1.000
_cell.angle_alpha   90.00
_cell.angle_beta   90.00
_cell.angle_gamma   90.00
#
_symmetry.space_group_name_H-M   'P 1'
#
loop_
_entity.id
_entity.type
_entity.pdbx_description
1 polymer ?
#
loop_
_entity_poly.entity_id
_entity_poly.type
_entity_poly.pdbx_seq_one_letter_code
_entity_poly.pdbx_strand_id
1 'polypeptide(L)'
;TYVPLIGGPIAIVYNVPGLTKVNLTGKIVGDIYLGKITKWNDAAIAAINKGAKLPAEKIQAVYRQDSSGTSENFTSYLTQVAGTGWKAASTFNTISGVVGTAANQNTGVTTAVKNTKYSLAYADLSDAMSQGLQTAWLKNGANQFIKPDVRSSKTFLAQQIVNKQGIVRFQYTAPIKNGYNLSLVSYALAPAGRQCPYRFWLMYI
;
A
#
# COMPACT_ATOMS: atom_id res chain seq x y z
N THR A 1 16.52 -12.11 16.71
CA THR A 1 16.55 -10.64 16.54
C THR A 1 16.13 -10.30 15.12
N TYR A 2 15.23 -9.37 14.96
CA TYR A 2 14.83 -8.81 13.65
C TYR A 2 15.72 -7.59 13.38
N VAL A 3 16.24 -7.50 12.16
CA VAL A 3 17.03 -6.35 11.70
C VAL A 3 16.30 -5.74 10.48
N PRO A 4 15.73 -4.53 10.59
CA PRO A 4 15.12 -3.88 9.44
C PRO A 4 16.20 -3.58 8.40
N LEU A 5 16.02 -4.04 7.17
CA LEU A 5 16.99 -3.89 6.09
C LEU A 5 16.55 -2.87 5.03
N ILE A 6 15.36 -3.04 4.52
CA ILE A 6 14.85 -2.24 3.41
C ILE A 6 13.43 -1.82 3.73
N GLY A 7 13.13 -0.55 3.48
CA GLY A 7 11.77 -0.02 3.56
C GLY A 7 11.39 0.66 2.26
N GLY A 8 10.10 0.59 1.92
CA GLY A 8 9.58 1.20 0.71
C GLY A 8 8.06 1.36 0.72
N PRO A 9 7.52 2.13 -0.25
CA PRO A 9 6.08 2.32 -0.34
C PRO A 9 5.37 1.16 -1.02
N ILE A 10 4.19 0.81 -0.50
CA ILE A 10 3.20 0.03 -1.21
C ILE A 10 2.34 1.03 -1.99
N ALA A 11 2.31 0.93 -3.30
CA ALA A 11 1.52 1.80 -4.16
C ALA A 11 0.12 1.25 -4.39
N ILE A 12 -0.88 2.12 -4.42
CA ILE A 12 -2.17 1.80 -5.04
C ILE A 12 -2.03 2.11 -6.52
N VAL A 13 -1.96 1.05 -7.32
CA VAL A 13 -1.80 1.11 -8.77
C VAL A 13 -3.13 1.06 -9.48
N TYR A 14 -3.25 1.70 -10.64
CA TYR A 14 -4.47 1.68 -11.41
C TYR A 14 -4.22 1.80 -12.92
N ASN A 15 -5.20 1.37 -13.71
CA ASN A 15 -5.21 1.47 -15.16
C ASN A 15 -6.54 2.06 -15.63
N VAL A 16 -6.63 3.39 -15.63
CA VAL A 16 -7.80 4.12 -16.13
C VAL A 16 -7.38 4.99 -17.30
N PRO A 17 -7.84 4.70 -18.53
CA PRO A 17 -7.46 5.48 -19.71
C PRO A 17 -7.74 6.98 -19.53
N GLY A 18 -6.74 7.80 -19.81
CA GLY A 18 -6.83 9.27 -19.71
C GLY A 18 -6.80 9.85 -18.30
N LEU A 19 -6.73 9.02 -17.23
CA LEU A 19 -6.60 9.48 -15.84
C LEU A 19 -5.15 9.39 -15.40
N THR A 20 -4.43 10.49 -15.41
CA THR A 20 -3.00 10.55 -15.04
C THR A 20 -2.75 10.78 -13.56
N LYS A 21 -3.77 11.24 -12.82
CA LYS A 21 -3.71 11.47 -11.38
C LYS A 21 -5.05 11.15 -10.74
N VAL A 22 -5.03 10.42 -9.65
CA VAL A 22 -6.18 10.20 -8.77
C VAL A 22 -5.76 10.30 -7.31
N ASN A 23 -6.54 10.99 -6.52
CA ASN A 23 -6.44 11.06 -5.07
C ASN A 23 -7.36 10.02 -4.45
N LEU A 24 -6.87 9.26 -3.48
CA LEU A 24 -7.67 8.30 -2.72
C LEU A 24 -7.40 8.45 -1.22
N THR A 25 -8.34 8.02 -0.41
CA THR A 25 -8.13 7.84 1.04
C THR A 25 -8.05 6.34 1.35
N GLY A 26 -7.44 5.98 2.48
CA GLY A 26 -7.43 4.58 2.93
C GLY A 26 -8.85 4.02 3.09
N LYS A 27 -9.80 4.84 3.53
CA LYS A 27 -11.20 4.44 3.62
C LYS A 27 -11.81 4.12 2.25
N ILE A 28 -11.60 4.96 1.24
CA ILE A 28 -12.09 4.71 -0.13
C ILE A 28 -11.49 3.42 -0.68
N VAL A 29 -10.18 3.22 -0.51
CA VAL A 29 -9.50 1.98 -0.94
C VAL A 29 -10.10 0.76 -0.23
N GLY A 30 -10.30 0.84 1.08
CA GLY A 30 -10.96 -0.23 1.83
C GLY A 30 -12.39 -0.51 1.36
N ASP A 31 -13.18 0.53 1.12
CA ASP A 31 -14.57 0.40 0.65
C ASP A 31 -14.65 -0.16 -0.79
N ILE A 32 -13.64 0.09 -1.64
CA ILE A 32 -13.52 -0.56 -2.97
C ILE A 32 -13.36 -2.07 -2.80
N TYR A 33 -12.43 -2.51 -1.96
CA TYR A 33 -12.19 -3.94 -1.75
C TYR A 33 -13.31 -4.64 -0.97
N LEU A 34 -14.15 -3.91 -0.24
CA LEU A 34 -15.37 -4.44 0.38
C LEU A 34 -16.62 -4.32 -0.53
N GLY A 35 -16.45 -3.92 -1.80
CA GLY A 35 -17.54 -3.79 -2.76
C GLY A 35 -18.55 -2.69 -2.46
N LYS A 36 -18.24 -1.78 -1.52
CA LYS A 36 -19.11 -0.64 -1.17
C LYS A 36 -18.99 0.49 -2.20
N ILE A 37 -17.81 0.70 -2.74
CA ILE A 37 -17.53 1.61 -3.86
C ILE A 37 -17.19 0.76 -5.07
N THR A 38 -18.00 0.86 -6.12
CA THR A 38 -17.90 -0.05 -7.27
C THR A 38 -17.59 0.66 -8.59
N LYS A 39 -17.63 2.00 -8.63
CA LYS A 39 -17.39 2.80 -9.84
C LYS A 39 -16.35 3.87 -9.59
N TRP A 40 -15.58 4.22 -10.64
CA TRP A 40 -14.58 5.27 -10.55
C TRP A 40 -15.18 6.67 -10.32
N ASN A 41 -16.38 6.94 -10.81
CA ASN A 41 -17.10 8.21 -10.60
C ASN A 41 -17.97 8.24 -9.33
N ASP A 42 -17.75 7.31 -8.40
CA ASP A 42 -18.43 7.34 -7.09
C ASP A 42 -18.29 8.70 -6.43
N ALA A 43 -19.35 9.15 -5.75
CA ALA A 43 -19.39 10.47 -5.10
C ALA A 43 -18.23 10.70 -4.13
N ALA A 44 -17.81 9.67 -3.40
CA ALA A 44 -16.69 9.77 -2.46
C ALA A 44 -15.35 9.99 -3.18
N ILE A 45 -15.14 9.37 -4.35
CA ILE A 45 -13.95 9.60 -5.18
C ILE A 45 -14.02 10.97 -5.84
N ALA A 46 -15.17 11.34 -6.41
CA ALA A 46 -15.38 12.61 -7.10
C ALA A 46 -15.16 13.82 -6.17
N ALA A 47 -15.61 13.74 -4.92
CA ALA A 47 -15.50 14.83 -3.94
C ALA A 47 -14.05 15.27 -3.69
N ILE A 48 -13.06 14.35 -3.79
CA ILE A 48 -11.64 14.61 -3.55
C ILE A 48 -10.80 14.70 -4.84
N ASN A 49 -11.45 14.63 -6.00
CA ASN A 49 -10.84 14.70 -7.33
C ASN A 49 -11.54 15.74 -8.21
N LYS A 50 -11.82 16.92 -7.68
CA LYS A 50 -12.50 17.99 -8.42
C LYS A 50 -11.80 18.30 -9.72
N GLY A 51 -12.56 18.30 -10.83
CA GLY A 51 -12.05 18.57 -12.17
C GLY A 51 -11.43 17.35 -12.88
N ALA A 52 -11.24 16.21 -12.21
CA ALA A 52 -10.81 14.99 -12.87
C ALA A 52 -11.98 14.35 -13.66
N LYS A 53 -11.68 13.87 -14.88
CA LYS A 53 -12.65 13.14 -15.71
C LYS A 53 -12.71 11.68 -15.24
N LEU A 54 -13.49 11.43 -14.19
CA LEU A 54 -13.69 10.08 -13.64
C LEU A 54 -14.73 9.34 -14.51
N PRO A 55 -14.38 8.15 -15.07
CA PRO A 55 -15.31 7.38 -15.88
C PRO A 55 -16.41 6.72 -15.03
N ALA A 56 -17.59 6.51 -15.60
CA ALA A 56 -18.70 5.79 -14.97
C ALA A 56 -18.50 4.27 -14.93
N GLU A 57 -17.30 3.82 -15.21
CA GLU A 57 -16.92 2.42 -15.33
C GLU A 57 -16.74 1.74 -13.95
N LYS A 58 -17.00 0.42 -13.93
CA LYS A 58 -16.83 -0.41 -12.74
C LYS A 58 -15.34 -0.57 -12.41
N ILE A 59 -15.00 -0.43 -11.16
CA ILE A 59 -13.66 -0.71 -10.66
C ILE A 59 -13.41 -2.22 -10.66
N GLN A 60 -12.35 -2.66 -11.36
CA GLN A 60 -11.88 -4.05 -11.36
C GLN A 60 -10.77 -4.17 -10.31
N ALA A 61 -11.16 -4.49 -9.07
CA ALA A 61 -10.18 -4.67 -8.00
C ALA A 61 -9.38 -5.95 -8.21
N VAL A 62 -8.05 -5.89 -8.03
CA VAL A 62 -7.16 -7.05 -8.10
C VAL A 62 -6.42 -7.14 -6.75
N TYR A 63 -6.28 -8.34 -6.23
CA TYR A 63 -5.57 -8.58 -4.97
C TYR A 63 -4.58 -9.74 -5.08
N ARG A 64 -3.63 -9.78 -4.16
CA ARG A 64 -2.63 -10.82 -4.09
C ARG A 64 -3.18 -12.08 -3.44
N GLN A 65 -3.12 -13.23 -4.14
CA GLN A 65 -3.67 -14.52 -3.69
C GLN A 65 -2.76 -15.21 -2.68
N ASP A 66 -1.45 -15.20 -2.95
CA ASP A 66 -0.44 -15.86 -2.10
C ASP A 66 -0.22 -15.10 -0.78
N SER A 67 0.30 -15.79 0.22
CA SER A 67 0.72 -15.18 1.49
C SER A 67 1.88 -14.21 1.26
N SER A 68 1.78 -13.00 1.79
CA SER A 68 2.69 -11.90 1.43
C SER A 68 2.80 -10.84 2.52
N GLY A 69 4.03 -10.39 2.77
CA GLY A 69 4.29 -9.23 3.61
C GLY A 69 3.67 -7.94 3.06
N THR A 70 3.58 -7.77 1.72
CA THR A 70 2.89 -6.65 1.09
C THR A 70 1.41 -6.63 1.47
N SER A 71 0.73 -7.81 1.38
CA SER A 71 -0.68 -7.95 1.81
C SER A 71 -0.86 -7.69 3.30
N GLU A 72 0.04 -8.21 4.16
CA GLU A 72 -0.03 -8.01 5.60
C GLU A 72 0.11 -6.54 5.99
N ASN A 73 1.07 -5.82 5.41
CA ASN A 73 1.24 -4.38 5.66
C ASN A 73 0.07 -3.56 5.09
N PHE A 74 -0.44 -3.91 3.90
CA PHE A 74 -1.60 -3.24 3.31
C PHE A 74 -2.87 -3.44 4.14
N THR A 75 -3.15 -4.65 4.57
CA THR A 75 -4.32 -4.93 5.41
C THR A 75 -4.18 -4.33 6.81
N SER A 76 -2.97 -4.33 7.40
CA SER A 76 -2.66 -3.63 8.64
C SER A 76 -2.89 -2.11 8.52
N TYR A 77 -2.52 -1.51 7.40
CA TYR A 77 -2.85 -0.12 7.09
C TYR A 77 -4.37 0.09 7.09
N LEU A 78 -5.12 -0.75 6.38
CA LEU A 78 -6.57 -0.62 6.29
C LEU A 78 -7.26 -0.77 7.64
N THR A 79 -6.75 -1.59 8.57
CA THR A 79 -7.31 -1.67 9.94
C THR A 79 -7.28 -0.34 10.67
N GLN A 80 -6.30 0.51 10.41
CA GLN A 80 -6.16 1.81 11.09
C GLN A 80 -6.89 2.95 10.38
N VAL A 81 -7.07 2.87 9.05
CA VAL A 81 -7.55 4.03 8.26
C VAL A 81 -8.89 3.81 7.56
N ALA A 82 -9.36 2.57 7.40
CA ALA A 82 -10.56 2.25 6.63
C ALA A 82 -11.80 1.92 7.49
N GLY A 83 -11.62 1.82 8.80
CA GLY A 83 -12.71 1.52 9.75
C GLY A 83 -12.98 0.02 9.91
N THR A 84 -14.19 -0.32 10.35
CA THR A 84 -14.58 -1.69 10.67
C THR A 84 -14.63 -2.61 9.46
N GLY A 85 -14.36 -3.90 9.69
CA GLY A 85 -14.37 -4.95 8.64
C GLY A 85 -12.97 -5.36 8.16
N TRP A 86 -11.92 -4.64 8.59
CA TRP A 86 -10.54 -4.98 8.26
C TRP A 86 -9.82 -5.67 9.42
N LYS A 87 -8.98 -6.65 9.09
CA LYS A 87 -8.01 -7.28 9.98
C LYS A 87 -6.67 -7.45 9.25
N ALA A 88 -5.56 -7.41 9.99
CA ALA A 88 -4.25 -7.71 9.42
C ALA A 88 -4.22 -9.19 8.95
N ALA A 89 -3.80 -9.40 7.70
CA ALA A 89 -3.71 -10.72 7.11
C ALA A 89 -2.66 -10.74 5.99
N SER A 90 -1.78 -11.74 6.01
CA SER A 90 -0.81 -11.98 4.93
C SER A 90 -1.46 -12.60 3.68
N THR A 91 -2.61 -13.26 3.84
CA THR A 91 -3.42 -13.85 2.75
C THR A 91 -4.73 -13.08 2.64
N PHE A 92 -4.85 -12.29 1.58
CA PHE A 92 -5.89 -11.27 1.44
C PHE A 92 -7.33 -11.84 1.43
N ASN A 93 -7.55 -12.95 0.74
CA ASN A 93 -8.87 -13.59 0.61
C ASN A 93 -9.39 -14.25 1.91
N THR A 94 -8.59 -14.26 2.98
CA THR A 94 -9.05 -14.69 4.31
C THR A 94 -9.86 -13.62 5.03
N ILE A 95 -9.94 -12.42 4.47
CA ILE A 95 -10.74 -11.31 5.00
C ILE A 95 -12.16 -11.45 4.45
N SER A 96 -13.13 -11.50 5.35
CA SER A 96 -14.55 -11.65 4.97
C SER A 96 -15.06 -10.45 4.18
N GLY A 97 -15.81 -10.71 3.12
CA GLY A 97 -16.48 -9.67 2.32
C GLY A 97 -15.60 -8.97 1.29
N VAL A 98 -14.32 -9.34 1.15
CA VAL A 98 -13.48 -8.78 0.09
C VAL A 98 -13.91 -9.25 -1.28
N VAL A 99 -13.85 -8.35 -2.26
CA VAL A 99 -14.16 -8.57 -3.67
C VAL A 99 -12.95 -8.30 -4.55
N GLY A 100 -12.91 -8.92 -5.71
CA GLY A 100 -11.86 -8.68 -6.70
C GLY A 100 -11.37 -9.96 -7.36
N THR A 101 -10.38 -9.81 -8.24
CA THR A 101 -9.71 -10.91 -8.95
C THR A 101 -8.37 -11.20 -8.28
N ALA A 102 -8.11 -12.48 -8.05
CA ALA A 102 -6.87 -12.95 -7.45
C ALA A 102 -5.73 -13.02 -8.47
N ALA A 103 -4.52 -12.63 -8.08
CA ALA A 103 -3.31 -12.80 -8.88
C ALA A 103 -2.12 -13.16 -7.98
N ASN A 104 -1.18 -13.94 -8.50
CA ASN A 104 -0.02 -14.40 -7.75
C ASN A 104 1.14 -13.40 -7.83
N GLN A 105 1.78 -13.16 -6.70
CA GLN A 105 2.94 -12.27 -6.54
C GLN A 105 2.65 -10.82 -7.00
N ASN A 106 3.55 -9.90 -6.71
CA ASN A 106 3.40 -8.50 -7.15
C ASN A 106 3.42 -8.38 -8.67
N THR A 107 4.27 -9.15 -9.34
CA THR A 107 4.32 -9.18 -10.82
C THR A 107 3.02 -9.63 -11.46
N GLY A 108 2.37 -10.67 -10.93
CA GLY A 108 1.07 -11.12 -11.42
C GLY A 108 -0.02 -10.06 -11.20
N VAL A 109 -0.03 -9.41 -10.03
CA VAL A 109 -0.98 -8.32 -9.71
C VAL A 109 -0.77 -7.14 -10.66
N THR A 110 0.46 -6.66 -10.84
CA THR A 110 0.75 -5.52 -11.71
C THR A 110 0.49 -5.83 -13.19
N THR A 111 0.78 -7.06 -13.64
CA THR A 111 0.44 -7.52 -14.99
C THR A 111 -1.08 -7.56 -15.20
N ALA A 112 -1.85 -8.05 -14.23
CA ALA A 112 -3.30 -8.06 -14.29
C ALA A 112 -3.87 -6.63 -14.41
N VAL A 113 -3.34 -5.68 -13.61
CA VAL A 113 -3.74 -4.27 -13.71
C VAL A 113 -3.39 -3.68 -15.07
N LYS A 114 -2.18 -3.93 -15.59
CA LYS A 114 -1.75 -3.43 -16.90
C LYS A 114 -2.67 -3.87 -18.03
N ASN A 115 -3.12 -5.12 -17.98
CA ASN A 115 -3.94 -5.72 -19.02
C ASN A 115 -5.44 -5.50 -18.85
N THR A 116 -5.89 -4.99 -17.69
CA THR A 116 -7.31 -4.79 -17.41
C THR A 116 -7.62 -3.30 -17.26
N LYS A 117 -8.38 -2.74 -18.18
CA LYS A 117 -8.85 -1.35 -18.07
C LYS A 117 -9.75 -1.18 -16.83
N TYR A 118 -9.70 0.01 -16.24
CA TYR A 118 -10.46 0.37 -15.05
C TYR A 118 -10.15 -0.44 -13.81
N SER A 119 -8.99 -1.08 -13.78
CA SER A 119 -8.53 -1.87 -12.63
C SER A 119 -7.78 -1.03 -11.60
N LEU A 120 -7.73 -1.58 -10.38
CA LEU A 120 -7.00 -1.05 -9.24
C LEU A 120 -6.42 -2.20 -8.43
N ALA A 121 -5.19 -2.03 -7.92
CA ALA A 121 -4.56 -2.98 -7.01
C ALA A 121 -3.60 -2.29 -6.04
N TYR A 122 -3.05 -3.07 -5.09
CA TYR A 122 -1.89 -2.70 -4.29
C TYR A 122 -0.69 -3.55 -4.72
N ALA A 123 0.48 -2.93 -4.81
CA ALA A 123 1.74 -3.60 -5.15
C ALA A 123 2.93 -2.80 -4.63
N ASP A 124 4.10 -3.40 -4.55
CA ASP A 124 5.33 -2.66 -4.26
C ASP A 124 5.61 -1.64 -5.38
N LEU A 125 6.10 -0.46 -5.01
CA LEU A 125 6.33 0.62 -5.98
C LEU A 125 7.28 0.21 -7.10
N SER A 126 8.29 -0.59 -6.82
CA SER A 126 9.25 -1.10 -7.82
C SER A 126 8.57 -1.89 -8.93
N ASP A 127 7.63 -2.78 -8.55
CA ASP A 127 6.85 -3.57 -9.52
C ASP A 127 5.90 -2.69 -10.34
N ALA A 128 5.27 -1.70 -9.68
CA ALA A 128 4.42 -0.73 -10.36
C ALA A 128 5.19 0.07 -11.42
N MET A 129 6.39 0.54 -11.06
CA MET A 129 7.25 1.31 -11.97
C MET A 129 7.77 0.46 -13.14
N SER A 130 8.17 -0.78 -12.89
CA SER A 130 8.66 -1.69 -13.94
C SER A 130 7.60 -1.98 -15.01
N GLN A 131 6.33 -1.94 -14.65
CA GLN A 131 5.20 -2.13 -15.56
C GLN A 131 4.66 -0.81 -16.16
N GLY A 132 5.22 0.35 -15.76
CA GLY A 132 4.76 1.67 -16.21
C GLY A 132 3.37 2.04 -15.74
N LEU A 133 2.91 1.51 -14.60
CA LEU A 133 1.58 1.76 -14.06
C LEU A 133 1.47 3.14 -13.39
N GLN A 134 0.28 3.73 -13.46
CA GLN A 134 -0.07 4.90 -12.69
C GLN A 134 -0.28 4.54 -11.22
N THR A 135 0.09 5.48 -10.33
CA THR A 135 -0.07 5.32 -8.88
C THR A 135 -0.97 6.40 -8.31
N ALA A 136 -1.90 6.01 -7.46
CA ALA A 136 -2.77 6.95 -6.76
C ALA A 136 -2.00 7.71 -5.67
N TRP A 137 -2.40 8.96 -5.44
CA TRP A 137 -1.95 9.75 -4.29
C TRP A 137 -2.83 9.42 -3.10
N LEU A 138 -2.24 9.01 -1.99
CA LEU A 138 -2.98 8.66 -0.78
C LEU A 138 -3.00 9.82 0.22
N LYS A 139 -4.15 10.01 0.84
CA LYS A 139 -4.31 10.95 1.95
C LYS A 139 -3.61 10.39 3.18
N ASN A 140 -2.65 11.14 3.71
CA ASN A 140 -1.91 10.79 4.93
C ASN A 140 -2.58 11.32 6.21
N GLY A 141 -2.03 10.99 7.36
CA GLY A 141 -2.51 11.46 8.66
C GLY A 141 -2.43 12.98 8.87
N ALA A 142 -1.59 13.68 8.10
CA ALA A 142 -1.52 15.15 8.07
C ALA A 142 -2.52 15.79 7.07
N ASN A 143 -3.50 15.04 6.57
CA ASN A 143 -4.50 15.47 5.59
C ASN A 143 -3.94 15.92 4.23
N GLN A 144 -2.74 15.47 3.86
CA GLN A 144 -2.12 15.75 2.57
C GLN A 144 -2.27 14.55 1.62
N PHE A 145 -2.51 14.79 0.33
CA PHE A 145 -2.40 13.76 -0.69
C PHE A 145 -0.94 13.63 -1.13
N ILE A 146 -0.35 12.48 -0.87
CA ILE A 146 1.07 12.20 -1.09
C ILE A 146 1.22 11.12 -2.16
N LYS A 147 2.10 11.38 -3.14
CA LYS A 147 2.50 10.38 -4.14
C LYS A 147 3.40 9.34 -3.47
N PRO A 148 3.24 8.03 -3.78
CA PRO A 148 4.21 7.02 -3.35
C PRO A 148 5.54 7.26 -4.07
N ASP A 149 6.57 7.55 -3.31
CA ASP A 149 7.95 7.61 -3.75
C ASP A 149 8.91 7.29 -2.59
N VAL A 150 10.18 7.10 -2.91
CA VAL A 150 11.22 6.75 -1.91
C VAL A 150 11.36 7.83 -0.84
N ARG A 151 11.32 9.10 -1.22
CA ARG A 151 11.49 10.23 -0.29
C ARG A 151 10.32 10.33 0.70
N SER A 152 9.10 10.26 0.20
CA SER A 152 7.90 10.35 1.04
C SER A 152 7.75 9.12 1.95
N SER A 153 8.11 7.92 1.48
CA SER A 153 8.17 6.72 2.30
C SER A 153 9.25 6.82 3.38
N LYS A 154 10.47 7.25 3.04
CA LYS A 154 11.54 7.51 4.01
C LYS A 154 11.10 8.50 5.10
N THR A 155 10.42 9.58 4.73
CA THR A 155 9.90 10.58 5.68
C THR A 155 8.93 9.95 6.68
N PHE A 156 8.07 9.04 6.23
CA PHE A 156 7.16 8.30 7.12
C PHE A 156 7.90 7.28 7.99
N LEU A 157 8.76 6.45 7.39
CA LEU A 157 9.47 5.36 8.09
C LEU A 157 10.41 5.87 9.18
N ALA A 158 11.08 7.00 8.96
CA ALA A 158 12.01 7.60 9.93
C ALA A 158 11.35 8.02 11.25
N GLN A 159 10.03 8.13 11.30
CA GLN A 159 9.26 8.51 12.49
C GLN A 159 8.52 7.33 13.14
N GLN A 160 8.79 6.11 12.66
CA GLN A 160 8.15 4.93 13.23
C GLN A 160 8.95 4.39 14.42
N ILE A 161 8.25 3.72 15.32
CA ILE A 161 8.85 3.18 16.54
C ILE A 161 9.40 1.79 16.25
N VAL A 162 10.67 1.58 16.57
CA VAL A 162 11.31 0.26 16.53
C VAL A 162 11.34 -0.30 17.95
N ASN A 163 10.77 -1.49 18.17
CA ASN A 163 10.75 -2.12 19.48
C ASN A 163 12.11 -2.78 19.82
N LYS A 164 12.25 -3.31 21.04
CA LYS A 164 13.49 -3.96 21.52
C LYS A 164 13.88 -5.20 20.69
N GLN A 165 12.94 -5.82 19.98
CA GLN A 165 13.19 -6.96 19.10
C GLN A 165 13.59 -6.54 17.67
N GLY A 166 13.66 -5.24 17.37
CA GLY A 166 13.97 -4.71 16.04
C GLY A 166 12.75 -4.61 15.10
N ILE A 167 11.52 -4.83 15.61
CA ILE A 167 10.31 -4.78 14.81
C ILE A 167 9.74 -3.36 14.77
N VAL A 168 9.47 -2.85 13.58
CA VAL A 168 8.83 -1.56 13.36
C VAL A 168 7.34 -1.65 13.68
N ARG A 169 6.85 -0.74 14.52
CA ARG A 169 5.41 -0.58 14.79
C ARG A 169 4.90 0.61 14.00
N PHE A 170 4.11 0.33 12.97
CA PHE A 170 3.56 1.36 12.11
C PHE A 170 2.36 2.07 12.74
N GLN A 171 2.43 3.40 12.76
CA GLN A 171 1.33 4.30 13.09
C GLN A 171 0.84 4.95 11.81
N TYR A 172 0.00 4.23 11.05
CA TYR A 172 -0.46 4.66 9.73
C TYR A 172 -1.35 5.92 9.75
N THR A 173 -1.89 6.29 10.91
CA THR A 173 -2.68 7.51 11.12
C THR A 173 -1.85 8.70 11.59
N ALA A 174 -0.55 8.51 11.87
CA ALA A 174 0.32 9.58 12.37
C ALA A 174 0.35 10.79 11.40
N PRO A 175 0.26 12.04 11.93
CA PRO A 175 0.16 13.25 11.12
C PRO A 175 1.54 13.72 10.60
N ILE A 176 2.22 12.86 9.88
CA ILE A 176 3.57 13.10 9.35
C ILE A 176 3.47 13.89 8.05
N LYS A 177 3.88 15.17 8.08
CA LYS A 177 3.93 16.02 6.90
C LYS A 177 4.85 15.43 5.83
N ASN A 178 4.38 15.44 4.57
CA ASN A 178 5.06 14.89 3.40
C ASN A 178 5.41 13.38 3.50
N GLY A 179 4.89 12.68 4.49
CA GLY A 179 5.07 11.24 4.66
C GLY A 179 4.02 10.43 3.89
N TYR A 180 4.45 9.40 3.17
CA TYR A 180 3.56 8.42 2.55
C TYR A 180 3.33 7.26 3.50
N ASN A 181 2.15 7.21 4.12
CA ASN A 181 1.92 6.32 5.27
C ASN A 181 1.84 4.84 4.90
N LEU A 182 1.38 4.48 3.70
CA LEU A 182 1.31 3.08 3.26
C LEU A 182 2.69 2.59 2.81
N SER A 183 3.51 2.22 3.79
CA SER A 183 4.89 1.74 3.59
C SER A 183 5.12 0.44 4.35
N LEU A 184 6.10 -0.33 3.94
CA LEU A 184 6.53 -1.58 4.55
C LEU A 184 8.02 -1.56 4.91
N VAL A 185 8.43 -2.52 5.75
CA VAL A 185 9.84 -2.82 6.04
C VAL A 185 10.06 -4.33 5.90
N SER A 186 11.11 -4.71 5.20
CA SER A 186 11.63 -6.07 5.15
C SER A 186 12.74 -6.27 6.17
N TYR A 187 12.81 -7.45 6.76
CA TYR A 187 13.72 -7.78 7.85
C TYR A 187 14.69 -8.90 7.48
N ALA A 188 15.93 -8.79 7.98
CA ALA A 188 16.78 -9.96 8.18
C ALA A 188 16.49 -10.59 9.55
N LEU A 189 16.63 -11.90 9.61
CA LEU A 189 16.56 -12.65 10.86
C LEU A 189 17.98 -13.02 11.29
N ALA A 190 18.38 -12.59 12.49
CA ALA A 190 19.65 -12.98 13.11
C ALA A 190 19.39 -13.87 14.33
N PRO A 191 20.18 -14.95 14.55
CA PRO A 191 20.07 -15.77 15.75
C PRO A 191 20.26 -14.94 17.03
N ALA A 192 19.47 -15.23 18.05
CA ALA A 192 19.68 -14.65 19.37
C ALA A 192 20.81 -15.42 20.07
N GLY A 193 21.80 -14.72 20.64
CA GLY A 193 22.73 -15.29 21.60
C GLY A 193 24.09 -15.79 21.10
N ARG A 194 24.52 -15.46 19.88
CA ARG A 194 25.94 -15.60 19.50
C ARG A 194 26.50 -14.26 19.08
N GLN A 195 27.70 -13.92 19.57
CA GLN A 195 28.45 -12.79 19.02
C GLN A 195 28.62 -13.01 17.52
N CYS A 196 27.95 -12.17 16.72
CA CYS A 196 28.17 -12.17 15.28
C CYS A 196 29.60 -11.66 15.06
N PRO A 197 30.51 -12.46 14.47
CA PRO A 197 31.90 -12.04 14.27
C PRO A 197 32.04 -10.92 13.23
N TYR A 198 30.96 -10.54 12.59
CA TYR A 198 30.93 -9.46 11.60
C TYR A 198 30.19 -8.25 12.16
N ARG A 199 30.91 -7.14 12.33
CA ARG A 199 30.32 -5.82 12.54
C ARG A 199 29.60 -5.43 11.24
N PHE A 200 28.26 -5.51 11.20
CA PHE A 200 27.50 -4.85 10.15
C PHE A 200 27.64 -3.34 10.31
N TRP A 201 28.40 -2.70 9.45
CA TRP A 201 28.37 -1.26 9.30
C TRP A 201 27.02 -0.92 8.65
N LEU A 202 26.19 -0.20 9.40
CA LEU A 202 25.04 0.50 8.81
C LEU A 202 25.60 1.56 7.86
N MET A 203 25.66 1.24 6.57
CA MET A 203 25.84 2.26 5.56
C MET A 203 24.55 3.04 5.47
N TYR A 204 24.57 4.26 5.96
CA TYR A 204 23.58 5.26 5.63
C TYR A 204 23.75 5.58 4.13
N ILE A 205 22.76 5.21 3.32
CA ILE A 205 22.59 5.75 1.98
C ILE A 205 21.42 6.72 2.01
#